data_d077d35d25294793960a927ca1bb92ac
#
_entry.id   d077d35d25294793960a927ca1bb92ac
#
_cell.length_a   1.000
_cell.length_b   1.000
_cell.length_c   1.000
_cell.angle_alpha   90.00
_cell.angle_beta   90.00
_cell.angle_gamma   90.00
#
_symmetry.space_group_name_H-M   'P 1'
#
loop_
_entity.id
_entity.type
_entity.pdbx_description
1 polymer ?
#
loop_
_entity_poly.entity_id
_entity_poly.type
_entity_poly.pdbx_seq_one_letter_code
_entity_poly.pdbx_strand_id
1 'polypeptide(L)'
;MRIRASILTLLILFFFITPSLQAQNSVGINGQDTTINVITTAVPFLLIAPDPISGAMGDVGVATDPDANSTFWNPAKLAFINKSGGIGLTFTPWLKKFVDDMSVSYLTGFKKLDDQQAIGMSLTYFNLGDIQLTDGAGNSIGEFTPREFALSATYSRQLSRKLSAGVTGRYIFSNLSGNITTSPVTDPKPGTSIAADIGVYYKSELTVFQKQSQLSYGASISNIGAKISYNSADEEDFIPTNFRIGSALSSFLDPYNKLTFALDFNKLMVPTPQPDGSERDKSLLSGMFGSFGDAPGGFTEELQEVSVSFGAEYEYKETFAIRAGYLYEHRNKGNRKYFTAGLGFKVDKLQFNFSYLVPQFQEHPLAETLRFGAILDLSQLSDDN
;
A
#
# COMPACT_ATOMS: atom_id res chain seq x y z
N MET A 1 43.82 -0.68 -6.64
CA MET A 1 43.13 -1.10 -7.89
C MET A 1 42.51 -2.51 -7.84
N ARG A 2 42.67 -3.29 -6.76
CA ARG A 2 42.15 -4.69 -6.65
C ARG A 2 40.75 -4.80 -5.99
N ILE A 3 40.24 -3.77 -5.32
CA ILE A 3 38.94 -3.82 -4.61
C ILE A 3 37.76 -3.53 -5.54
N ARG A 4 37.96 -2.82 -6.68
CA ARG A 4 36.89 -2.52 -7.64
C ARG A 4 36.44 -3.72 -8.48
N ALA A 5 37.29 -4.72 -8.67
CA ALA A 5 36.94 -5.93 -9.41
C ALA A 5 36.03 -6.90 -8.60
N SER A 6 36.23 -6.97 -7.27
CA SER A 6 35.47 -7.90 -6.41
C SER A 6 34.01 -7.50 -6.21
N ILE A 7 33.69 -6.19 -6.24
CA ILE A 7 32.33 -5.70 -6.07
C ILE A 7 31.54 -5.89 -7.36
N LEU A 8 32.18 -5.71 -8.52
CA LEU A 8 31.54 -5.95 -9.81
C LEU A 8 31.23 -7.45 -10.01
N THR A 9 32.10 -8.33 -9.53
CA THR A 9 31.94 -9.79 -9.58
C THR A 9 30.83 -10.25 -8.64
N LEU A 10 30.63 -9.62 -7.48
CA LEU A 10 29.56 -9.93 -6.56
C LEU A 10 28.19 -9.48 -7.09
N LEU A 11 28.12 -8.34 -7.79
CA LEU A 11 26.90 -7.84 -8.44
C LEU A 11 26.49 -8.70 -9.66
N ILE A 12 27.46 -9.27 -10.37
CA ILE A 12 27.22 -10.16 -11.52
C ILE A 12 26.79 -11.56 -11.04
N LEU A 13 27.27 -12.03 -9.88
CA LEU A 13 26.83 -13.32 -9.32
C LEU A 13 25.38 -13.33 -8.85
N PHE A 14 24.81 -12.17 -8.51
CA PHE A 14 23.40 -12.08 -8.12
C PHE A 14 22.43 -12.17 -9.31
N PHE A 15 22.92 -12.00 -10.56
CA PHE A 15 22.10 -12.06 -11.78
C PHE A 15 21.96 -13.48 -12.38
N PHE A 16 22.68 -14.48 -11.86
CA PHE A 16 22.69 -15.85 -12.42
C PHE A 16 21.98 -16.90 -11.55
N ILE A 17 21.19 -16.49 -10.53
CA ILE A 17 20.29 -17.43 -9.89
C ILE A 17 19.04 -17.53 -10.76
N THR A 18 19.12 -18.36 -11.82
CA THR A 18 17.93 -18.81 -12.53
C THR A 18 17.16 -19.75 -11.61
N PRO A 19 15.95 -19.43 -11.18
CA PRO A 19 15.12 -20.40 -10.50
C PRO A 19 14.83 -21.52 -11.54
N SER A 20 15.26 -22.72 -11.22
CA SER A 20 14.84 -23.90 -11.96
C SER A 20 13.31 -23.99 -11.84
N LEU A 21 12.60 -23.78 -12.95
CA LEU A 21 11.17 -24.04 -13.11
C LEU A 21 10.94 -25.55 -12.93
N GLN A 22 10.67 -25.95 -11.71
CA GLN A 22 10.05 -27.25 -11.47
C GLN A 22 8.55 -27.09 -11.67
N ALA A 23 8.06 -27.51 -12.81
CA ALA A 23 6.65 -27.72 -13.04
C ALA A 23 6.22 -28.94 -12.19
N GLN A 24 5.79 -28.68 -10.95
CA GLN A 24 5.09 -29.68 -10.16
C GLN A 24 3.60 -29.61 -10.50
N ASN A 25 3.16 -30.56 -11.33
CA ASN A 25 1.75 -30.83 -11.52
C ASN A 25 1.23 -31.60 -10.30
N SER A 26 0.69 -30.93 -9.31
CA SER A 26 -0.25 -31.53 -8.38
C SER A 26 -1.67 -31.30 -8.92
N VAL A 27 -2.12 -32.17 -9.80
CA VAL A 27 -3.51 -32.15 -10.25
C VAL A 27 -4.34 -32.76 -9.11
N GLY A 28 -5.06 -31.94 -8.38
CA GLY A 28 -6.13 -32.41 -7.49
C GLY A 28 -7.20 -33.15 -8.30
N ILE A 29 -7.85 -34.13 -7.69
CA ILE A 29 -8.80 -35.09 -8.33
C ILE A 29 -9.96 -34.40 -9.06
N ASN A 30 -10.14 -33.07 -8.91
CA ASN A 30 -11.20 -32.28 -9.57
C ASN A 30 -10.67 -31.06 -10.35
N GLY A 31 -9.38 -30.95 -10.65
CA GLY A 31 -8.82 -29.80 -11.38
C GLY A 31 -8.72 -28.50 -10.57
N GLN A 32 -9.06 -28.51 -9.28
CA GLN A 32 -8.83 -27.41 -8.36
C GLN A 32 -7.46 -27.55 -7.71
N ASP A 33 -6.64 -26.50 -7.79
CA ASP A 33 -5.38 -26.41 -7.07
C ASP A 33 -5.71 -26.08 -5.60
N THR A 34 -5.75 -27.11 -4.75
CA THR A 34 -6.04 -26.98 -3.31
C THR A 34 -4.92 -26.28 -2.52
N THR A 35 -3.81 -25.95 -3.17
CA THR A 35 -2.71 -25.21 -2.54
C THR A 35 -2.91 -23.70 -2.58
N ILE A 36 -3.85 -23.19 -3.39
CA ILE A 36 -4.18 -21.77 -3.47
C ILE A 36 -5.11 -21.44 -2.30
N ASN A 37 -4.59 -20.67 -1.34
CA ASN A 37 -5.32 -20.25 -0.15
C ASN A 37 -5.11 -18.74 0.07
N VAL A 38 -5.90 -17.93 -0.64
CA VAL A 38 -5.79 -16.47 -0.64
C VAL A 38 -6.65 -15.90 0.49
N ILE A 39 -6.06 -15.05 1.32
CA ILE A 39 -6.79 -14.32 2.36
C ILE A 39 -7.66 -13.26 1.67
N THR A 40 -8.97 -13.35 1.86
CA THR A 40 -9.94 -12.40 1.35
C THR A 40 -10.42 -11.47 2.47
N THR A 41 -10.68 -10.22 2.12
CA THR A 41 -11.16 -9.20 3.07
C THR A 41 -12.24 -8.35 2.42
N ALA A 42 -13.11 -7.78 3.23
CA ALA A 42 -13.94 -6.67 2.80
C ALA A 42 -13.06 -5.43 2.52
N VAL A 43 -13.58 -4.49 1.75
CA VAL A 43 -12.97 -3.18 1.45
C VAL A 43 -11.46 -3.24 1.07
N PRO A 44 -11.07 -4.13 0.12
CA PRO A 44 -9.67 -4.34 -0.23
C PRO A 44 -9.00 -3.10 -0.85
N PHE A 45 -9.78 -2.09 -1.25
CA PHE A 45 -9.26 -0.81 -1.76
C PHE A 45 -8.35 -0.09 -0.77
N LEU A 46 -8.46 -0.38 0.53
CA LEU A 46 -7.59 0.15 1.58
C LEU A 46 -6.13 -0.33 1.48
N LEU A 47 -5.86 -1.38 0.69
CA LEU A 47 -4.51 -1.89 0.43
C LEU A 47 -3.89 -1.36 -0.87
N ILE A 48 -4.69 -0.69 -1.71
CA ILE A 48 -4.18 -0.14 -2.98
C ILE A 48 -3.24 1.02 -2.67
N ALA A 49 -1.98 0.91 -3.11
CA ALA A 49 -1.01 1.99 -3.01
C ALA A 49 -1.53 3.23 -3.76
N PRO A 50 -1.84 4.33 -3.06
CA PRO A 50 -2.54 5.43 -3.70
C PRO A 50 -1.63 6.39 -4.43
N ASP A 51 -0.34 6.43 -4.11
CA ASP A 51 0.58 7.45 -4.58
C ASP A 51 1.63 6.91 -5.57
N PRO A 52 2.08 7.73 -6.53
CA PRO A 52 3.06 7.33 -7.53
C PRO A 52 4.50 7.27 -7.01
N ILE A 53 4.83 7.87 -5.87
CA ILE A 53 6.20 7.84 -5.33
C ILE A 53 6.51 6.41 -4.85
N SER A 54 5.74 5.94 -3.88
CA SER A 54 5.88 4.58 -3.35
C SER A 54 5.49 3.54 -4.40
N GLY A 55 4.46 3.83 -5.21
CA GLY A 55 4.04 2.96 -6.31
C GLY A 55 5.11 2.74 -7.37
N ALA A 56 6.01 3.69 -7.60
CA ALA A 56 7.17 3.54 -8.48
C ALA A 56 8.31 2.72 -7.86
N MET A 57 8.28 2.55 -6.55
CA MET A 57 9.31 1.85 -5.76
C MET A 57 8.84 0.46 -5.29
N GLY A 58 7.92 -0.20 -6.01
CA GLY A 58 7.41 -1.52 -5.64
C GLY A 58 6.49 -1.52 -4.43
N ASP A 59 5.78 -0.42 -4.20
CA ASP A 59 4.89 -0.21 -3.06
C ASP A 59 5.63 -0.24 -1.69
N VAL A 60 6.89 0.26 -1.63
CA VAL A 60 7.58 0.53 -0.36
C VAL A 60 7.18 1.90 0.18
N GLY A 61 7.01 2.03 1.47
CA GLY A 61 6.59 3.30 2.04
C GLY A 61 6.72 3.44 3.55
N VAL A 62 6.90 2.33 4.28
CA VAL A 62 6.84 2.35 5.75
C VAL A 62 8.04 3.06 6.39
N ALA A 63 9.20 3.05 5.70
CA ALA A 63 10.46 3.62 6.20
C ALA A 63 11.10 4.66 5.26
N THR A 64 10.50 4.96 4.10
CA THR A 64 10.97 6.01 3.18
C THR A 64 10.90 7.41 3.79
N ASP A 65 11.55 8.39 3.15
CA ASP A 65 11.50 9.78 3.62
C ASP A 65 10.05 10.28 3.79
N PRO A 66 9.78 11.15 4.79
CA PRO A 66 8.45 11.70 5.04
C PRO A 66 7.99 12.61 3.90
N ASP A 67 6.73 12.42 3.47
CA ASP A 67 6.03 13.25 2.50
C ASP A 67 4.54 13.37 2.83
N ALA A 68 3.75 14.00 1.95
CA ALA A 68 2.31 14.15 2.14
C ALA A 68 1.57 12.80 2.19
N ASN A 69 2.11 11.75 1.55
CA ASN A 69 1.51 10.42 1.48
C ASN A 69 1.80 9.54 2.71
N SER A 70 2.60 10.05 3.65
CA SER A 70 2.98 9.34 4.88
C SER A 70 1.77 8.92 5.74
N THR A 71 0.64 9.62 5.63
CA THR A 71 -0.62 9.26 6.30
C THR A 71 -1.13 7.87 5.92
N PHE A 72 -0.83 7.40 4.70
CA PHE A 72 -1.20 6.06 4.24
C PHE A 72 -0.20 4.99 4.67
N TRP A 73 1.11 5.29 4.56
CA TRP A 73 2.16 4.28 4.73
C TRP A 73 2.56 4.05 6.18
N ASN A 74 2.79 5.14 6.91
CA ASN A 74 3.18 5.11 8.32
C ASN A 74 2.92 6.48 8.95
N PRO A 75 1.92 6.60 9.83
CA PRO A 75 1.55 7.88 10.43
C PRO A 75 2.71 8.56 11.19
N ALA A 76 3.64 7.78 11.75
CA ALA A 76 4.76 8.31 12.53
C ALA A 76 5.75 9.14 11.70
N LYS A 77 5.82 8.94 10.38
CA LYS A 77 6.73 9.68 9.50
C LYS A 77 6.45 11.18 9.49
N LEU A 78 5.16 11.59 9.59
CA LEU A 78 4.78 13.01 9.50
C LEU A 78 5.49 13.90 10.51
N ALA A 79 5.82 13.39 11.70
CA ALA A 79 6.55 14.18 12.72
C ALA A 79 7.95 14.61 12.25
N PHE A 80 8.55 13.92 11.30
CA PHE A 80 9.87 14.24 10.75
C PHE A 80 9.82 14.98 9.41
N ILE A 81 8.62 15.38 8.95
CA ILE A 81 8.52 16.15 7.71
C ILE A 81 9.16 17.53 7.88
N ASN A 82 9.98 17.95 6.91
CA ASN A 82 10.72 19.23 7.02
C ASN A 82 9.88 20.43 6.56
N LYS A 83 8.75 20.21 5.89
CA LYS A 83 7.87 21.25 5.37
C LYS A 83 6.81 21.61 6.41
N SER A 84 6.41 22.90 6.47
CA SER A 84 5.38 23.37 7.42
C SER A 84 3.97 22.88 7.07
N GLY A 85 3.70 22.63 5.77
CA GLY A 85 2.44 22.09 5.29
C GLY A 85 2.50 21.71 3.82
N GLY A 86 1.55 20.90 3.39
CA GLY A 86 1.43 20.49 1.99
C GLY A 86 0.14 19.73 1.71
N ILE A 87 -0.23 19.70 0.43
CA ILE A 87 -1.41 18.97 -0.09
C ILE A 87 -0.94 18.11 -1.25
N GLY A 88 -1.41 16.88 -1.30
CA GLY A 88 -1.17 15.93 -2.39
C GLY A 88 -2.48 15.44 -3.00
N LEU A 89 -2.51 15.35 -4.32
CA LEU A 89 -3.61 14.76 -5.08
C LEU A 89 -3.05 13.69 -6.01
N THR A 90 -3.68 12.53 -6.02
CA THR A 90 -3.32 11.43 -6.91
C THR A 90 -4.55 10.88 -7.61
N PHE A 91 -4.38 10.50 -8.86
CA PHE A 91 -5.37 9.82 -9.67
C PHE A 91 -4.75 8.59 -10.33
N THR A 92 -5.44 7.45 -10.21
CA THR A 92 -5.01 6.16 -10.74
C THR A 92 -6.18 5.51 -11.47
N PRO A 93 -6.20 5.47 -12.81
CA PRO A 93 -7.07 4.54 -13.54
C PRO A 93 -6.79 3.11 -13.07
N TRP A 94 -7.83 2.43 -12.60
CA TRP A 94 -7.65 1.11 -11.98
C TRP A 94 -8.22 0.02 -12.88
N LEU A 95 -7.49 -1.08 -13.05
CA LEU A 95 -7.90 -2.21 -13.90
C LEU A 95 -8.35 -1.82 -15.32
N LYS A 96 -7.81 -0.75 -15.88
CA LYS A 96 -8.25 -0.15 -17.15
C LYS A 96 -8.31 -1.13 -18.32
N LYS A 97 -7.54 -2.20 -18.27
CA LYS A 97 -7.56 -3.28 -19.28
C LYS A 97 -8.88 -4.06 -19.29
N PHE A 98 -9.62 -4.06 -18.17
CA PHE A 98 -10.85 -4.84 -17.99
C PHE A 98 -12.09 -3.95 -17.88
N VAL A 99 -11.92 -2.79 -17.22
CA VAL A 99 -13.02 -1.85 -16.95
C VAL A 99 -12.48 -0.43 -17.16
N ASP A 100 -13.05 0.29 -18.11
CA ASP A 100 -12.50 1.58 -18.57
C ASP A 100 -12.70 2.74 -17.58
N ASP A 101 -13.69 2.66 -16.71
CA ASP A 101 -14.16 3.75 -15.85
C ASP A 101 -13.86 3.55 -14.34
N MET A 102 -13.15 2.47 -13.97
CA MET A 102 -12.67 2.30 -12.60
C MET A 102 -11.49 3.23 -12.28
N SER A 103 -11.51 3.84 -11.09
CA SER A 103 -10.42 4.72 -10.66
C SER A 103 -10.29 4.82 -9.16
N VAL A 104 -9.05 5.04 -8.70
CA VAL A 104 -8.72 5.42 -7.32
C VAL A 104 -8.23 6.86 -7.32
N SER A 105 -8.86 7.70 -6.52
CA SER A 105 -8.43 9.06 -6.24
C SER A 105 -7.98 9.18 -4.79
N TYR A 106 -6.87 9.87 -4.54
CA TYR A 106 -6.34 10.06 -3.19
C TYR A 106 -5.98 11.52 -3.00
N LEU A 107 -6.63 12.15 -2.02
CA LEU A 107 -6.33 13.50 -1.56
C LEU A 107 -5.71 13.39 -0.17
N THR A 108 -4.59 14.06 0.03
CA THR A 108 -3.92 14.11 1.33
C THR A 108 -3.44 15.51 1.64
N GLY A 109 -3.34 15.82 2.91
CA GLY A 109 -2.75 17.07 3.37
C GLY A 109 -2.16 16.89 4.76
N PHE A 110 -1.17 17.72 5.06
CA PHE A 110 -0.53 17.74 6.38
C PHE A 110 -0.19 19.17 6.79
N LYS A 111 -0.06 19.36 8.11
CA LYS A 111 0.44 20.60 8.71
C LYS A 111 1.29 20.25 9.93
N LYS A 112 2.47 20.84 10.03
CA LYS A 112 3.25 20.87 11.29
C LYS A 112 2.56 21.78 12.28
N LEU A 113 2.40 21.33 13.50
CA LEU A 113 1.92 22.15 14.62
C LEU A 113 3.08 22.86 15.31
N ASP A 114 4.20 22.14 15.43
CA ASP A 114 5.48 22.62 15.94
C ASP A 114 6.62 21.74 15.39
N ASP A 115 7.84 21.89 15.92
CA ASP A 115 9.01 21.13 15.47
C ASP A 115 8.92 19.62 15.74
N GLN A 116 8.03 19.20 16.62
CA GLN A 116 7.90 17.80 17.06
C GLN A 116 6.57 17.16 16.68
N GLN A 117 5.57 17.94 16.25
CA GLN A 117 4.21 17.45 16.05
C GLN A 117 3.69 17.83 14.68
N ALA A 118 2.95 16.91 14.08
CA ALA A 118 2.25 17.13 12.83
C ALA A 118 0.88 16.44 12.83
N ILE A 119 -0.04 17.03 12.10
CA ILE A 119 -1.34 16.45 11.79
C ILE A 119 -1.44 16.21 10.29
N GLY A 120 -2.24 15.22 9.90
CA GLY A 120 -2.53 14.91 8.51
C GLY A 120 -3.99 14.51 8.35
N MET A 121 -4.49 14.68 7.14
CA MET A 121 -5.80 14.17 6.72
C MET A 121 -5.66 13.53 5.35
N SER A 122 -6.46 12.51 5.07
CA SER A 122 -6.54 11.95 3.73
C SER A 122 -7.93 11.41 3.41
N LEU A 123 -8.27 11.46 2.13
CA LEU A 123 -9.47 10.86 1.56
C LEU A 123 -9.03 9.94 0.41
N THR A 124 -9.32 8.66 0.55
CA THR A 124 -9.25 7.69 -0.54
C THR A 124 -10.64 7.49 -1.09
N TYR A 125 -10.83 7.66 -2.39
CA TYR A 125 -12.09 7.43 -3.08
C TYR A 125 -11.88 6.42 -4.21
N PHE A 126 -12.62 5.32 -4.17
CA PHE A 126 -12.59 4.27 -5.17
C PHE A 126 -13.92 4.22 -5.91
N ASN A 127 -13.89 4.56 -7.18
CA ASN A 127 -14.97 4.38 -8.13
C ASN A 127 -14.79 3.03 -8.83
N LEU A 128 -15.80 2.15 -8.75
CA LEU A 128 -15.74 0.82 -9.33
C LEU A 128 -16.36 0.75 -10.74
N GLY A 129 -16.69 1.90 -11.32
CA GLY A 129 -17.32 1.99 -12.66
C GLY A 129 -18.84 1.82 -12.61
N ASP A 130 -19.47 2.05 -13.76
CA ASP A 130 -20.92 2.00 -13.90
C ASP A 130 -21.41 0.59 -14.24
N ILE A 131 -22.35 0.07 -13.48
CA ILE A 131 -22.97 -1.24 -13.69
C ILE A 131 -24.38 -1.02 -14.26
N GLN A 132 -24.64 -1.57 -15.44
CA GLN A 132 -25.93 -1.58 -16.04
C GLN A 132 -26.78 -2.72 -15.47
N LEU A 133 -27.92 -2.35 -14.89
CA LEU A 133 -28.85 -3.31 -14.31
C LEU A 133 -29.82 -3.79 -15.39
N THR A 134 -30.03 -5.10 -15.46
CA THR A 134 -30.94 -5.72 -16.41
C THR A 134 -31.95 -6.61 -15.71
N ASP A 135 -33.16 -6.69 -16.26
CA ASP A 135 -34.17 -7.68 -15.85
C ASP A 135 -33.84 -9.08 -16.37
N GLY A 136 -34.65 -10.08 -15.99
CA GLY A 136 -34.46 -11.47 -16.45
C GLY A 136 -34.64 -11.68 -17.96
N ALA A 137 -35.09 -10.70 -18.71
CA ALA A 137 -35.25 -10.67 -20.16
C ALA A 137 -34.10 -9.90 -20.85
N GLY A 138 -33.17 -9.31 -20.07
CA GLY A 138 -32.03 -8.54 -20.59
C GLY A 138 -32.35 -7.05 -20.86
N ASN A 139 -33.53 -6.54 -20.48
CA ASN A 139 -33.83 -5.13 -20.65
C ASN A 139 -33.18 -4.30 -19.53
N SER A 140 -32.65 -3.12 -19.88
CA SER A 140 -32.09 -2.22 -18.90
C SER A 140 -33.17 -1.71 -17.92
N ILE A 141 -32.89 -1.84 -16.62
CA ILE A 141 -33.76 -1.35 -15.54
C ILE A 141 -33.12 -0.21 -14.72
N GLY A 142 -31.91 0.22 -15.12
CA GLY A 142 -31.22 1.33 -14.48
C GLY A 142 -29.70 1.17 -14.52
N GLU A 143 -29.02 2.14 -13.93
CA GLU A 143 -27.56 2.15 -13.75
C GLU A 143 -27.24 2.36 -12.27
N PHE A 144 -26.15 1.76 -11.81
CA PHE A 144 -25.64 1.92 -10.47
C PHE A 144 -24.12 2.01 -10.49
N THR A 145 -23.55 2.99 -9.78
CA THR A 145 -22.11 3.17 -9.63
C THR A 145 -21.66 2.74 -8.24
N PRO A 146 -21.11 1.53 -8.06
CA PRO A 146 -20.52 1.11 -6.79
C PRO A 146 -19.36 2.03 -6.42
N ARG A 147 -19.27 2.38 -5.15
CA ARG A 147 -18.22 3.28 -4.66
C ARG A 147 -17.83 2.98 -3.23
N GLU A 148 -16.56 3.19 -2.96
CA GLU A 148 -16.00 3.06 -1.62
C GLU A 148 -15.16 4.31 -1.30
N PHE A 149 -15.14 4.73 -0.05
CA PHE A 149 -14.23 5.76 0.39
C PHE A 149 -13.77 5.56 1.83
N ALA A 150 -12.60 6.12 2.13
CA ALA A 150 -12.04 6.17 3.47
C ALA A 150 -11.56 7.58 3.79
N LEU A 151 -12.08 8.16 4.88
CA LEU A 151 -11.63 9.44 5.41
C LEU A 151 -10.76 9.18 6.63
N SER A 152 -9.55 9.73 6.65
CA SER A 152 -8.58 9.51 7.72
C SER A 152 -8.07 10.82 8.32
N ALA A 153 -7.83 10.81 9.63
CA ALA A 153 -7.17 11.89 10.36
C ALA A 153 -5.99 11.31 11.15
N THR A 154 -4.83 11.93 11.02
CA THR A 154 -3.55 11.45 11.55
C THR A 154 -2.95 12.47 12.52
N TYR A 155 -2.40 11.97 13.61
CA TYR A 155 -1.54 12.73 14.52
C TYR A 155 -0.21 12.02 14.68
N SER A 156 0.87 12.77 14.63
CA SER A 156 2.24 12.26 14.73
C SER A 156 3.08 13.11 15.64
N ARG A 157 3.94 12.47 16.46
CA ARG A 157 4.81 13.16 17.40
C ARG A 157 6.19 12.53 17.47
N GLN A 158 7.22 13.38 17.49
CA GLN A 158 8.57 12.97 17.84
C GLN A 158 8.65 12.65 19.34
N LEU A 159 9.09 11.45 19.67
CA LEU A 159 9.37 11.01 21.04
C LEU A 159 10.81 11.31 21.44
N SER A 160 11.69 11.39 20.42
CA SER A 160 13.09 11.80 20.57
C SER A 160 13.60 12.36 19.25
N ARG A 161 14.86 12.83 19.22
CA ARG A 161 15.51 13.30 17.99
C ARG A 161 15.56 12.26 16.86
N LYS A 162 15.39 10.97 17.18
CA LYS A 162 15.51 9.86 16.22
C LYS A 162 14.23 9.02 16.08
N LEU A 163 13.28 9.15 17.01
CA LEU A 163 12.11 8.28 17.10
C LEU A 163 10.83 9.11 17.11
N SER A 164 9.84 8.69 16.36
CA SER A 164 8.47 9.20 16.40
C SER A 164 7.46 8.07 16.49
N ALA A 165 6.26 8.44 16.93
CA ALA A 165 5.07 7.62 16.90
C ALA A 165 3.93 8.40 16.24
N GLY A 166 2.98 7.67 15.67
CA GLY A 166 1.80 8.25 15.04
C GLY A 166 0.59 7.35 15.15
N VAL A 167 -0.56 7.97 15.11
CA VAL A 167 -1.86 7.30 15.10
C VAL A 167 -2.75 7.91 14.04
N THR A 168 -3.62 7.09 13.44
CA THR A 168 -4.64 7.53 12.48
C THR A 168 -5.97 6.97 12.90
N GLY A 169 -7.03 7.79 12.87
CA GLY A 169 -8.41 7.36 12.92
C GLY A 169 -8.99 7.38 11.50
N ARG A 170 -9.77 6.35 11.15
CA ARG A 170 -10.31 6.18 9.80
C ARG A 170 -11.79 5.81 9.85
N TYR A 171 -12.59 6.49 9.06
CA TYR A 171 -13.96 6.13 8.74
C TYR A 171 -14.00 5.51 7.34
N ILE A 172 -14.70 4.37 7.20
CA ILE A 172 -14.78 3.58 5.97
C ILE A 172 -16.25 3.46 5.58
N PHE A 173 -16.53 3.70 4.30
CA PHE A 173 -17.84 3.53 3.68
C PHE A 173 -17.68 2.73 2.39
N SER A 174 -18.54 1.73 2.22
CA SER A 174 -18.57 0.87 1.03
C SER A 174 -20.02 0.63 0.61
N ASN A 175 -20.35 1.02 -0.62
CA ASN A 175 -21.64 0.76 -1.23
C ASN A 175 -21.44 0.02 -2.56
N LEU A 176 -21.57 -1.31 -2.50
CA LEU A 176 -21.30 -2.21 -3.63
C LEU A 176 -22.57 -2.66 -4.34
N SER A 177 -23.74 -2.54 -3.73
CA SER A 177 -24.99 -3.13 -4.22
C SER A 177 -26.09 -2.12 -4.53
N GLY A 178 -25.91 -0.83 -4.18
CA GLY A 178 -27.02 0.12 -4.23
C GLY A 178 -28.16 -0.32 -3.31
N ASN A 179 -29.32 0.23 -3.50
CA ASN A 179 -30.54 -0.22 -2.81
C ASN A 179 -31.33 -1.19 -3.71
N ILE A 180 -30.64 -2.12 -4.39
CA ILE A 180 -31.29 -3.03 -5.35
C ILE A 180 -31.76 -4.26 -4.59
N THR A 181 -33.03 -4.29 -4.28
CA THR A 181 -33.68 -5.44 -3.68
C THR A 181 -33.94 -6.51 -4.75
N THR A 182 -33.00 -7.44 -4.90
CA THR A 182 -33.12 -8.57 -5.85
C THR A 182 -33.82 -9.79 -5.25
N SER A 183 -34.00 -9.80 -3.93
CA SER A 183 -34.66 -10.89 -3.20
C SER A 183 -35.38 -10.35 -1.95
N PRO A 184 -36.57 -10.84 -1.61
CA PRO A 184 -37.24 -10.47 -0.37
C PRO A 184 -36.53 -10.96 0.91
N VAL A 185 -35.45 -11.75 0.78
CA VAL A 185 -34.74 -12.34 1.91
C VAL A 185 -33.46 -11.55 2.26
N THR A 186 -32.92 -10.78 1.33
CA THR A 186 -31.70 -9.99 1.56
C THR A 186 -31.93 -8.55 1.17
N ASP A 187 -31.83 -7.65 2.14
CA ASP A 187 -31.88 -6.20 1.95
C ASP A 187 -30.44 -5.67 2.02
N PRO A 188 -29.72 -5.56 0.86
CA PRO A 188 -28.32 -5.16 0.86
C PRO A 188 -28.20 -3.69 1.30
N LYS A 189 -27.28 -3.43 2.23
CA LYS A 189 -27.03 -2.09 2.79
C LYS A 189 -25.58 -1.69 2.54
N PRO A 190 -25.31 -0.38 2.43
CA PRO A 190 -23.94 0.09 2.48
C PRO A 190 -23.24 -0.34 3.77
N GLY A 191 -22.05 -0.91 3.63
CA GLY A 191 -21.21 -1.26 4.77
C GLY A 191 -20.47 -0.03 5.30
N THR A 192 -20.35 0.07 6.63
CA THR A 192 -19.55 1.10 7.29
C THR A 192 -18.68 0.49 8.36
N SER A 193 -17.47 1.03 8.55
CA SER A 193 -16.58 0.61 9.62
C SER A 193 -15.73 1.78 10.12
N ILE A 194 -15.16 1.61 11.30
CA ILE A 194 -14.17 2.51 11.90
C ILE A 194 -12.91 1.71 12.14
N ALA A 195 -11.77 2.29 11.77
CA ALA A 195 -10.46 1.69 11.96
C ALA A 195 -9.45 2.69 12.53
N ALA A 196 -8.37 2.15 13.09
CA ALA A 196 -7.23 2.92 13.54
C ALA A 196 -5.95 2.36 12.93
N ASP A 197 -4.96 3.24 12.72
CA ASP A 197 -3.59 2.84 12.39
C ASP A 197 -2.67 3.30 13.52
N ILE A 198 -1.62 2.54 13.76
CA ILE A 198 -0.52 2.90 14.66
C ILE A 198 0.80 2.71 13.93
N GLY A 199 1.76 3.58 14.20
CA GLY A 199 3.07 3.48 13.59
C GLY A 199 4.18 4.02 14.46
N VAL A 200 5.37 3.52 14.18
CA VAL A 200 6.64 4.03 14.73
C VAL A 200 7.63 4.23 13.58
N TYR A 201 8.45 5.26 13.71
CA TYR A 201 9.49 5.57 12.72
C TYR A 201 10.75 6.03 13.44
N TYR A 202 11.86 5.44 13.07
CA TYR A 202 13.18 5.75 13.58
C TYR A 202 14.09 6.16 12.45
N LYS A 203 14.87 7.24 12.63
CA LYS A 203 15.91 7.65 11.68
C LYS A 203 17.22 7.99 12.39
N SER A 204 18.33 7.67 11.75
CA SER A 204 19.66 7.95 12.25
C SER A 204 20.60 8.28 11.11
N GLU A 205 21.42 9.30 11.32
CA GLU A 205 22.50 9.63 10.42
C GLU A 205 23.70 8.70 10.67
N LEU A 206 24.36 8.32 9.61
CA LEU A 206 25.56 7.48 9.61
C LEU A 206 26.41 7.78 8.38
N THR A 207 27.62 7.27 8.38
CA THR A 207 28.51 7.38 7.22
C THR A 207 28.68 6.01 6.57
N VAL A 208 28.30 5.88 5.30
CA VAL A 208 28.44 4.67 4.50
C VAL A 208 29.36 4.98 3.32
N PHE A 209 30.42 4.19 3.15
CA PHE A 209 31.42 4.41 2.09
C PHE A 209 31.93 5.86 1.99
N GLN A 210 32.19 6.50 3.13
CA GLN A 210 32.62 7.90 3.27
C GLN A 210 31.58 8.94 2.78
N LYS A 211 30.33 8.53 2.63
CA LYS A 211 29.22 9.41 2.27
C LYS A 211 28.28 9.56 3.47
N GLN A 212 27.84 10.79 3.70
CA GLN A 212 26.76 11.03 4.66
C GLN A 212 25.52 10.26 4.21
N SER A 213 24.90 9.55 5.12
CA SER A 213 23.75 8.69 4.82
C SER A 213 22.74 8.77 5.97
N GLN A 214 21.48 8.50 5.66
CA GLN A 214 20.41 8.37 6.63
C GLN A 214 19.86 6.94 6.55
N LEU A 215 19.83 6.25 7.67
CA LEU A 215 19.17 4.96 7.82
C LEU A 215 17.89 5.15 8.59
N SER A 216 16.80 4.64 8.03
CA SER A 216 15.47 4.72 8.61
C SER A 216 14.87 3.33 8.78
N TYR A 217 14.10 3.14 9.85
CA TYR A 217 13.26 1.97 10.10
C TYR A 217 11.83 2.42 10.38
N GLY A 218 10.88 1.69 9.87
CA GLY A 218 9.47 1.93 10.11
C GLY A 218 8.73 0.66 10.43
N ALA A 219 7.75 0.74 11.30
CA ALA A 219 6.76 -0.31 11.50
C ALA A 219 5.39 0.32 11.68
N SER A 220 4.35 -0.29 11.09
CA SER A 220 2.97 0.15 11.24
C SER A 220 2.01 -1.02 11.20
N ILE A 221 0.90 -0.87 11.92
CA ILE A 221 -0.28 -1.70 11.75
C ILE A 221 -1.40 -0.76 11.30
N SER A 222 -1.95 -1.01 10.13
CA SER A 222 -3.03 -0.22 9.55
C SER A 222 -4.34 -1.00 9.53
N ASN A 223 -5.45 -0.25 9.51
CA ASN A 223 -6.80 -0.79 9.43
C ASN A 223 -7.17 -1.71 10.61
N ILE A 224 -6.75 -1.40 11.83
CA ILE A 224 -7.23 -2.08 13.04
C ILE A 224 -8.67 -1.62 13.27
N GLY A 225 -9.66 -2.41 12.89
CA GLY A 225 -11.04 -1.92 12.91
C GLY A 225 -12.10 -3.01 12.93
N ALA A 226 -13.33 -2.59 13.17
CA ALA A 226 -14.48 -3.48 13.20
C ALA A 226 -14.67 -4.17 11.83
N LYS A 227 -15.15 -5.41 11.87
CA LYS A 227 -15.63 -6.10 10.67
C LYS A 227 -16.74 -5.31 10.00
N ILE A 228 -16.98 -5.54 8.75
CA ILE A 228 -18.01 -4.86 7.96
C ILE A 228 -19.05 -5.87 7.47
N SER A 229 -20.30 -5.48 7.48
CA SER A 229 -21.40 -6.27 6.95
C SER A 229 -22.16 -5.48 5.88
N TYR A 230 -22.61 -6.17 4.84
CA TYR A 230 -23.42 -5.63 3.76
C TYR A 230 -24.87 -6.13 3.78
N ASN A 231 -25.20 -7.05 4.68
CA ASN A 231 -26.53 -7.67 4.78
C ASN A 231 -27.04 -7.61 6.24
N SER A 232 -27.20 -8.77 6.83
CA SER A 232 -27.55 -8.93 8.24
C SER A 232 -26.27 -8.93 9.09
N ALA A 233 -26.41 -8.62 10.39
CA ALA A 233 -25.28 -8.58 11.33
C ALA A 233 -24.58 -9.93 11.54
N ASP A 234 -25.15 -11.03 11.03
CA ASP A 234 -24.58 -12.38 11.18
C ASP A 234 -23.52 -12.72 10.15
N GLU A 235 -23.35 -11.91 9.09
CA GLU A 235 -22.34 -12.07 8.04
C GLU A 235 -21.41 -10.87 8.03
N GLU A 236 -20.39 -10.89 8.88
CA GLU A 236 -19.37 -9.85 8.98
C GLU A 236 -18.03 -10.34 8.46
N ASP A 237 -17.42 -9.56 7.55
CA ASP A 237 -16.09 -9.83 7.02
C ASP A 237 -15.02 -8.93 7.66
N PHE A 238 -13.82 -9.48 7.84
CA PHE A 238 -12.67 -8.71 8.28
C PHE A 238 -12.29 -7.64 7.27
N ILE A 239 -11.99 -6.43 7.76
CA ILE A 239 -11.30 -5.41 6.97
C ILE A 239 -9.80 -5.73 6.89
N PRO A 240 -9.04 -5.25 5.90
CA PRO A 240 -7.66 -5.66 5.65
C PRO A 240 -6.69 -5.04 6.65
N THR A 241 -6.71 -5.51 7.89
CA THR A 241 -5.69 -5.15 8.87
C THR A 241 -4.33 -5.63 8.38
N ASN A 242 -3.36 -4.72 8.27
CA ASN A 242 -2.07 -5.01 7.65
C ASN A 242 -0.91 -4.58 8.53
N PHE A 243 -0.01 -5.52 8.82
CA PHE A 243 1.28 -5.24 9.45
C PHE A 243 2.33 -4.99 8.39
N ARG A 244 3.09 -3.91 8.57
CA ARG A 244 4.17 -3.50 7.67
C ARG A 244 5.39 -3.13 8.47
N ILE A 245 6.55 -3.67 8.10
CA ILE A 245 7.85 -3.33 8.68
C ILE A 245 8.88 -3.17 7.56
N GLY A 246 9.77 -2.21 7.67
CA GLY A 246 10.75 -1.98 6.63
C GLY A 246 11.89 -1.08 7.06
N SER A 247 12.81 -0.87 6.11
CA SER A 247 13.98 -0.02 6.26
C SER A 247 14.25 0.76 4.98
N ALA A 248 14.89 1.91 5.10
CA ALA A 248 15.39 2.69 3.98
C ALA A 248 16.77 3.26 4.29
N LEU A 249 17.65 3.22 3.29
CA LEU A 249 18.97 3.81 3.33
C LEU A 249 19.10 4.87 2.24
N SER A 250 19.18 6.14 2.64
CA SER A 250 19.39 7.28 1.74
C SER A 250 20.85 7.76 1.87
N SER A 251 21.62 7.72 0.79
CA SER A 251 23.01 8.13 0.74
C SER A 251 23.18 9.39 -0.11
N PHE A 252 23.77 10.44 0.46
CA PHE A 252 24.11 11.68 -0.24
C PHE A 252 25.46 11.51 -0.93
N LEU A 253 25.43 11.19 -2.23
CA LEU A 253 26.62 10.95 -3.04
C LEU A 253 27.45 12.22 -3.17
N ASP A 254 26.78 13.36 -3.28
CA ASP A 254 27.29 14.73 -3.22
C ASP A 254 26.14 15.70 -2.88
N PRO A 255 26.34 17.05 -2.83
CA PRO A 255 25.26 17.99 -2.49
C PRO A 255 24.05 17.99 -3.43
N TYR A 256 24.14 17.37 -4.59
CA TYR A 256 23.11 17.36 -5.62
C TYR A 256 22.50 15.97 -5.87
N ASN A 257 23.18 14.92 -5.46
CA ASN A 257 22.83 13.55 -5.83
C ASN A 257 22.53 12.71 -4.59
N LYS A 258 21.29 12.23 -4.47
CA LYS A 258 20.84 11.32 -3.41
C LYS A 258 20.39 9.98 -4.03
N LEU A 259 20.82 8.89 -3.42
CA LEU A 259 20.41 7.54 -3.78
C LEU A 259 19.78 6.86 -2.57
N THR A 260 18.54 6.39 -2.74
CA THR A 260 17.77 5.71 -1.68
C THR A 260 17.46 4.29 -2.11
N PHE A 261 17.65 3.34 -1.19
CA PHE A 261 17.14 1.97 -1.29
C PHE A 261 16.20 1.70 -0.13
N ALA A 262 15.08 1.03 -0.41
CA ALA A 262 14.09 0.71 0.61
C ALA A 262 13.60 -0.74 0.46
N LEU A 263 13.25 -1.36 1.59
CA LEU A 263 12.77 -2.73 1.68
C LEU A 263 11.65 -2.79 2.72
N ASP A 264 10.47 -3.26 2.31
CA ASP A 264 9.31 -3.46 3.18
C ASP A 264 8.86 -4.93 3.15
N PHE A 265 8.40 -5.41 4.30
CA PHE A 265 7.71 -6.68 4.48
C PHE A 265 6.29 -6.39 4.94
N ASN A 266 5.31 -7.01 4.29
CA ASN A 266 3.89 -6.83 4.60
C ASN A 266 3.24 -8.18 4.88
N LYS A 267 2.38 -8.21 5.88
CA LYS A 267 1.53 -9.37 6.20
C LYS A 267 0.13 -8.89 6.57
N LEU A 268 -0.88 -9.49 5.97
CA LEU A 268 -2.26 -9.30 6.44
C LEU A 268 -2.42 -9.96 7.81
N MET A 269 -2.94 -9.19 8.77
CA MET A 269 -3.30 -9.67 10.10
C MET A 269 -4.79 -10.07 10.12
N VAL A 270 -5.18 -10.88 9.15
CA VAL A 270 -6.52 -11.43 8.97
C VAL A 270 -6.40 -12.94 8.96
N PRO A 271 -7.31 -13.68 9.60
CA PRO A 271 -7.24 -15.13 9.66
C PRO A 271 -7.16 -15.76 8.27
N THR A 272 -6.29 -16.77 8.15
CA THR A 272 -6.19 -17.57 6.94
C THR A 272 -7.46 -18.41 6.78
N PRO A 273 -8.07 -18.48 5.57
CA PRO A 273 -9.26 -19.29 5.34
C PRO A 273 -9.05 -20.74 5.76
N GLN A 274 -9.99 -21.27 6.54
CA GLN A 274 -10.00 -22.64 7.03
C GLN A 274 -10.98 -23.48 6.20
N PRO A 275 -10.74 -24.79 6.05
CA PRO A 275 -11.65 -25.66 5.28
C PRO A 275 -13.08 -25.72 5.85
N ASP A 276 -13.26 -25.42 7.13
CA ASP A 276 -14.55 -25.40 7.84
C ASP A 276 -15.19 -24.02 7.98
N GLY A 277 -14.50 -22.97 7.49
CA GLY A 277 -14.99 -21.58 7.57
C GLY A 277 -14.93 -20.95 8.97
N SER A 278 -14.26 -21.60 9.92
CA SER A 278 -14.20 -21.15 11.33
C SER A 278 -13.43 -19.84 11.54
N GLU A 279 -12.67 -19.40 10.56
CA GLU A 279 -11.95 -18.13 10.60
C GLU A 279 -12.90 -16.92 10.74
N ARG A 280 -14.12 -17.01 10.20
CA ARG A 280 -15.11 -15.93 10.25
C ARG A 280 -15.62 -15.63 11.66
N ASP A 281 -15.67 -16.63 12.53
CA ASP A 281 -16.19 -16.49 13.89
C ASP A 281 -15.18 -15.87 14.86
N LYS A 282 -13.92 -15.72 14.45
CA LYS A 282 -12.89 -15.14 15.31
C LYS A 282 -13.19 -13.66 15.59
N SER A 283 -12.98 -13.22 16.83
CA SER A 283 -13.01 -11.79 17.18
C SER A 283 -11.85 -11.06 16.52
N LEU A 284 -11.96 -9.73 16.39
CA LEU A 284 -10.92 -8.89 15.76
C LEU A 284 -9.52 -9.19 16.30
N LEU A 285 -9.31 -9.08 17.61
CA LEU A 285 -7.99 -9.29 18.22
C LEU A 285 -7.52 -10.74 18.10
N SER A 286 -8.41 -11.71 18.28
CA SER A 286 -8.08 -13.13 18.10
C SER A 286 -7.69 -13.43 16.64
N GLY A 287 -8.40 -12.85 15.68
CA GLY A 287 -8.06 -12.96 14.26
C GLY A 287 -6.71 -12.34 13.94
N MET A 288 -6.49 -11.09 14.38
CA MET A 288 -5.24 -10.35 14.11
C MET A 288 -4.00 -11.09 14.63
N PHE A 289 -3.98 -11.46 15.92
CA PHE A 289 -2.80 -12.11 16.52
C PHE A 289 -2.72 -13.60 16.16
N GLY A 290 -3.84 -14.26 15.94
CA GLY A 290 -3.89 -15.64 15.47
C GLY A 290 -3.34 -15.82 14.06
N SER A 291 -3.45 -14.80 13.19
CA SER A 291 -2.98 -14.83 11.80
C SER A 291 -1.48 -15.08 11.60
N PHE A 292 -0.69 -15.09 12.67
CA PHE A 292 0.73 -15.44 12.61
C PHE A 292 1.01 -16.94 12.78
N GLY A 293 0.00 -17.77 12.88
CA GLY A 293 0.17 -19.20 13.10
C GLY A 293 -1.09 -20.03 12.81
N ASP A 294 -2.00 -19.53 11.98
CA ASP A 294 -3.27 -20.20 11.67
C ASP A 294 -3.33 -20.80 10.25
N ALA A 295 -2.27 -20.66 9.47
CA ALA A 295 -2.22 -21.24 8.13
C ALA A 295 -2.28 -22.78 8.19
N PRO A 296 -3.19 -23.45 7.46
CA PRO A 296 -3.34 -24.91 7.48
C PRO A 296 -2.05 -25.68 7.11
N GLY A 297 -1.22 -25.14 6.22
CA GLY A 297 0.08 -25.70 5.86
C GLY A 297 1.22 -25.38 6.83
N GLY A 298 0.90 -24.80 8.00
CA GLY A 298 1.85 -24.48 9.06
C GLY A 298 2.85 -23.37 8.69
N PHE A 299 4.00 -23.34 9.35
CA PHE A 299 4.97 -22.25 9.25
C PHE A 299 5.44 -21.94 7.81
N THR A 300 5.51 -22.94 6.94
CA THR A 300 5.88 -22.74 5.53
C THR A 300 4.83 -21.91 4.79
N GLU A 301 3.55 -22.15 5.05
CA GLU A 301 2.46 -21.37 4.46
C GLU A 301 2.41 -19.96 5.06
N GLU A 302 2.65 -19.82 6.37
CA GLU A 302 2.76 -18.51 7.02
C GLU A 302 3.82 -17.61 6.37
N LEU A 303 4.98 -18.16 6.02
CA LEU A 303 6.02 -17.42 5.31
C LEU A 303 5.57 -16.99 3.91
N GLN A 304 4.68 -17.75 3.26
CA GLN A 304 4.14 -17.39 1.95
C GLN A 304 3.16 -16.20 2.00
N GLU A 305 2.60 -15.89 3.17
CA GLU A 305 1.71 -14.75 3.39
C GLU A 305 2.44 -13.42 3.49
N VAL A 306 3.77 -13.46 3.64
CA VAL A 306 4.58 -12.24 3.67
C VAL A 306 4.89 -11.81 2.25
N SER A 307 4.39 -10.63 1.87
CA SER A 307 4.82 -9.98 0.64
C SER A 307 6.05 -9.12 0.90
N VAL A 308 6.92 -9.03 -0.12
CA VAL A 308 8.19 -8.30 -0.04
C VAL A 308 8.21 -7.25 -1.14
N SER A 309 8.52 -6.02 -0.75
CA SER A 309 8.66 -4.88 -1.65
C SER A 309 10.08 -4.34 -1.57
N PHE A 310 10.68 -4.08 -2.72
CA PHE A 310 11.99 -3.44 -2.84
C PHE A 310 11.89 -2.24 -3.76
N GLY A 311 12.50 -1.12 -3.37
CA GLY A 311 12.53 0.11 -4.14
C GLY A 311 13.89 0.78 -4.15
N ALA A 312 14.15 1.48 -5.26
CA ALA A 312 15.31 2.34 -5.43
C ALA A 312 14.87 3.69 -6.03
N GLU A 313 15.43 4.76 -5.50
CA GLU A 313 15.23 6.13 -5.98
C GLU A 313 16.58 6.81 -6.15
N TYR A 314 16.77 7.44 -7.30
CA TYR A 314 17.82 8.41 -7.53
C TYR A 314 17.21 9.80 -7.67
N GLU A 315 17.65 10.73 -6.85
CA GLU A 315 17.18 12.11 -6.84
C GLU A 315 18.33 13.08 -7.18
N TYR A 316 18.07 14.00 -8.10
CA TYR A 316 18.98 15.03 -8.55
C TYR A 316 18.46 16.43 -8.16
N LYS A 317 19.21 17.15 -7.32
CA LYS A 317 18.92 18.53 -6.85
C LYS A 317 17.54 18.70 -6.22
N GLU A 318 16.97 17.67 -5.63
CA GLU A 318 15.57 17.68 -5.15
C GLU A 318 14.53 18.09 -6.23
N THR A 319 14.97 18.15 -7.50
CA THR A 319 14.16 18.62 -8.62
C THR A 319 13.68 17.49 -9.52
N PHE A 320 14.53 16.48 -9.72
CA PHE A 320 14.25 15.36 -10.58
C PHE A 320 14.52 14.04 -9.87
N ALA A 321 13.62 13.09 -10.00
CA ALA A 321 13.76 11.75 -9.44
C ALA A 321 13.43 10.67 -10.45
N ILE A 322 14.21 9.59 -10.44
CA ILE A 322 13.94 8.34 -11.14
C ILE A 322 13.78 7.25 -10.10
N ARG A 323 12.75 6.44 -10.26
CA ARG A 323 12.40 5.38 -9.33
C ARG A 323 12.20 4.07 -10.05
N ALA A 324 12.59 2.99 -9.37
CA ALA A 324 12.30 1.63 -9.80
C ALA A 324 12.03 0.75 -8.59
N GLY A 325 11.23 -0.29 -8.76
CA GLY A 325 10.92 -1.19 -7.66
C GLY A 325 10.40 -2.54 -8.15
N TYR A 326 10.23 -3.42 -7.19
CA TYR A 326 9.69 -4.76 -7.40
C TYR A 326 8.86 -5.19 -6.20
N LEU A 327 7.68 -5.73 -6.45
CA LEU A 327 6.84 -6.39 -5.45
C LEU A 327 6.78 -7.87 -5.74
N TYR A 328 6.96 -8.65 -4.69
CA TYR A 328 6.84 -10.10 -4.69
C TYR A 328 5.78 -10.55 -3.69
N GLU A 329 4.82 -11.32 -4.15
CA GLU A 329 3.86 -12.07 -3.35
C GLU A 329 3.81 -13.52 -3.82
N HIS A 330 3.69 -14.44 -2.88
CA HIS A 330 3.73 -15.86 -3.20
C HIS A 330 2.53 -16.27 -4.07
N ARG A 331 2.75 -17.23 -5.00
CA ARG A 331 1.73 -17.69 -5.96
C ARG A 331 0.44 -18.18 -5.31
N ASN A 332 0.51 -18.78 -4.13
CA ASN A 332 -0.62 -19.32 -3.39
C ASN A 332 -1.37 -18.27 -2.55
N LYS A 333 -0.87 -17.03 -2.47
CA LYS A 333 -1.38 -15.96 -1.59
C LYS A 333 -1.72 -14.66 -2.34
N GLY A 334 -1.98 -14.76 -3.66
CA GLY A 334 -2.38 -13.62 -4.51
C GLY A 334 -1.53 -13.44 -5.76
N ASN A 335 -0.30 -13.96 -5.78
CA ASN A 335 0.59 -14.01 -6.95
C ASN A 335 0.91 -12.64 -7.58
N ARG A 336 0.88 -11.56 -6.79
CA ARG A 336 1.26 -10.23 -7.27
C ARG A 336 2.78 -10.16 -7.42
N LYS A 337 3.24 -10.12 -8.65
CA LYS A 337 4.67 -9.99 -9.00
C LYS A 337 4.78 -8.99 -10.13
N TYR A 338 5.37 -7.85 -9.84
CA TYR A 338 5.51 -6.80 -10.83
C TYR A 338 6.72 -5.92 -10.57
N PHE A 339 7.28 -5.42 -11.64
CA PHE A 339 8.23 -4.33 -11.63
C PHE A 339 7.48 -3.00 -11.68
N THR A 340 8.08 -1.97 -11.12
CA THR A 340 7.56 -0.62 -11.19
C THR A 340 8.65 0.34 -11.62
N ALA A 341 8.26 1.38 -12.31
CA ALA A 341 9.15 2.48 -12.68
C ALA A 341 8.41 3.79 -12.51
N GLY A 342 9.13 4.89 -12.27
CA GLY A 342 8.51 6.18 -12.16
C GLY A 342 9.48 7.34 -12.24
N LEU A 343 8.89 8.51 -12.47
CA LEU A 343 9.59 9.77 -12.59
C LEU A 343 8.94 10.79 -11.65
N GLY A 344 9.77 11.67 -11.10
CA GLY A 344 9.33 12.82 -10.34
C GLY A 344 10.04 14.07 -10.81
N PHE A 345 9.33 15.18 -10.89
CA PHE A 345 9.95 16.48 -11.12
C PHE A 345 9.25 17.56 -10.30
N LYS A 346 10.05 18.47 -9.78
CA LYS A 346 9.60 19.59 -8.96
C LYS A 346 9.86 20.90 -9.69
N VAL A 347 8.83 21.72 -9.79
CA VAL A 347 8.89 23.07 -10.34
C VAL A 347 8.35 24.00 -9.27
N ASP A 348 9.24 24.79 -8.68
CA ASP A 348 8.94 25.67 -7.55
C ASP A 348 8.28 24.92 -6.38
N LYS A 349 7.02 25.19 -6.05
CA LYS A 349 6.25 24.57 -4.97
C LYS A 349 5.50 23.30 -5.39
N LEU A 350 5.44 23.02 -6.68
CA LEU A 350 4.71 21.88 -7.23
C LEU A 350 5.67 20.74 -7.57
N GLN A 351 5.36 19.55 -7.08
CA GLN A 351 6.03 18.32 -7.43
C GLN A 351 5.06 17.39 -8.16
N PHE A 352 5.41 16.98 -9.36
CA PHE A 352 4.65 16.02 -10.16
C PHE A 352 5.35 14.66 -10.11
N ASN A 353 4.58 13.60 -9.96
CA ASN A 353 5.09 12.24 -9.90
C ASN A 353 4.24 11.33 -10.77
N PHE A 354 4.90 10.38 -11.43
CA PHE A 354 4.31 9.39 -12.31
C PHE A 354 4.87 8.01 -11.96
N SER A 355 4.03 7.00 -12.01
CA SER A 355 4.50 5.62 -11.91
C SER A 355 3.75 4.72 -12.89
N TYR A 356 4.44 3.70 -13.34
CA TYR A 356 3.95 2.66 -14.23
C TYR A 356 4.28 1.29 -13.67
N LEU A 357 3.30 0.40 -13.70
CA LEU A 357 3.43 -0.97 -13.23
C LEU A 357 3.56 -1.91 -14.42
N VAL A 358 4.62 -2.71 -14.41
CA VAL A 358 4.93 -3.73 -15.43
C VAL A 358 4.79 -5.11 -14.78
N PRO A 359 3.70 -5.84 -15.02
CA PRO A 359 3.51 -7.15 -14.42
C PRO A 359 4.47 -8.16 -15.04
N GLN A 360 4.83 -9.18 -14.26
CA GLN A 360 5.67 -10.28 -14.74
C GLN A 360 4.94 -11.20 -15.74
N PHE A 361 3.61 -11.22 -15.68
CA PHE A 361 2.75 -12.03 -16.54
C PHE A 361 1.79 -11.14 -17.34
N GLN A 362 1.63 -11.39 -18.63
CA GLN A 362 0.86 -10.51 -19.54
C GLN A 362 -0.64 -10.42 -19.21
N GLU A 363 -1.21 -11.42 -18.55
CA GLU A 363 -2.64 -11.44 -18.17
C GLU A 363 -2.91 -10.95 -16.75
N HIS A 364 -1.93 -10.31 -16.11
CA HIS A 364 -2.11 -9.82 -14.76
C HIS A 364 -3.12 -8.66 -14.72
N PRO A 365 -4.13 -8.69 -13.83
CA PRO A 365 -5.16 -7.64 -13.77
C PRO A 365 -4.62 -6.22 -13.57
N LEU A 366 -3.50 -6.06 -12.86
CA LEU A 366 -2.84 -4.78 -12.62
C LEU A 366 -1.94 -4.32 -13.78
N ALA A 367 -1.94 -5.03 -14.93
CA ALA A 367 -1.17 -4.60 -16.09
C ALA A 367 -1.58 -3.18 -16.51
N GLU A 368 -0.59 -2.39 -16.95
CA GLU A 368 -0.80 -1.04 -17.46
C GLU A 368 -1.35 -0.04 -16.43
N THR A 369 -1.21 -0.32 -15.13
CA THR A 369 -1.59 0.66 -14.09
C THR A 369 -0.65 1.86 -14.14
N LEU A 370 -1.21 3.02 -14.44
CA LEU A 370 -0.55 4.33 -14.40
C LEU A 370 -1.04 5.09 -13.17
N ARG A 371 -0.12 5.72 -12.42
CA ARG A 371 -0.48 6.63 -11.33
C ARG A 371 0.06 8.01 -11.63
N PHE A 372 -0.76 9.02 -11.40
CA PHE A 372 -0.44 10.44 -11.57
C PHE A 372 -0.62 11.14 -10.23
N GLY A 373 0.36 11.91 -9.80
CA GLY A 373 0.28 12.64 -8.54
C GLY A 373 0.91 14.01 -8.62
N ALA A 374 0.33 14.94 -7.90
CA ALA A 374 0.86 16.28 -7.68
C ALA A 374 0.89 16.57 -6.18
N ILE A 375 1.98 17.17 -5.70
CA ILE A 375 2.14 17.63 -4.32
C ILE A 375 2.45 19.13 -4.34
N LEU A 376 1.64 19.92 -3.65
CA LEU A 376 1.84 21.34 -3.43
C LEU A 376 2.46 21.58 -2.05
N ASP A 377 3.61 22.24 -2.01
CA ASP A 377 4.29 22.68 -0.81
C ASP A 377 3.72 24.03 -0.36
N LEU A 378 3.17 24.09 0.85
CA LEU A 378 2.56 25.29 1.43
C LEU A 378 3.49 26.05 2.39
N SER A 379 4.73 25.60 2.57
CA SER A 379 5.65 26.13 3.58
C SER A 379 5.92 27.63 3.44
N GLN A 380 5.92 28.16 2.22
CA GLN A 380 6.23 29.58 1.95
C GLN A 380 5.00 30.50 1.91
N LEU A 381 3.79 29.96 2.09
CA LEU A 381 2.58 30.78 2.17
C LEU A 381 2.37 31.37 3.58
N SER A 382 3.12 30.90 4.57
CA SER A 382 3.04 31.38 5.96
C SER A 382 4.00 32.53 6.28
N ASP A 383 4.96 32.84 5.39
CA ASP A 383 5.98 33.88 5.62
C ASP A 383 5.59 35.23 5.02
N ASP A 384 4.48 35.33 4.29
CA ASP A 384 3.97 36.55 3.65
C ASP A 384 2.80 37.21 4.42
N ASN A 385 2.55 36.84 5.71
CA ASN A 385 1.53 37.47 6.55
C ASN A 385 2.12 38.07 7.83
#